data_73307a0460d98672e8c8641a42362893
#
_entry.id   73307a0460d98672e8c8641a42362893
#
_cell.length_a   1.000
_cell.length_b   1.000
_cell.length_c   1.000
_cell.angle_alpha   90.00
_cell.angle_beta   90.00
_cell.angle_gamma   90.00
#
_symmetry.space_group_name_H-M   'P 1'
#
loop_
_entity.id
_entity.type
_entity.pdbx_description
1 polymer ?
#
loop_
_entity_poly.entity_id
_entity_poly.type
_entity_poly.pdbx_seq_one_letter_code
_entity_poly.pdbx_strand_id
1 'polypeptide(L)'
;MADCLTAVIQTQQTALAAVGEDAEFSCQLLETKDVLQVTWQKISQDVETNVATYSKYFGQRVNDGFKDKVEFKYTGLQNCSIAIRNVTEQDEGYYRCLFNTYPEGPFIGRTCLQVYELHEPVVDVRESNSTEEWVVSCSATGRPAPTVTLSVSQQGLNFSQYNTVSVSNTNATSTVTTTAVLSGSRKHSTQVGCAARVLSAPQTEVTVTISEEQQTPDDDDDDDDDSSLITVIAAVVVLVFVPFVAPLCCLKKKTKEGNFGPFFFTTLLQFFEV
;
A
#
# COMPACT_ATOMS: atom_id res chain seq x y z
N MET A 1 -46.58 1.14 -7.65
CA MET A 1 -45.49 2.08 -7.34
C MET A 1 -44.58 1.33 -6.39
N ALA A 2 -43.36 1.01 -6.80
CA ALA A 2 -42.40 0.40 -5.91
C ALA A 2 -41.91 1.51 -4.98
N ASP A 3 -42.26 1.42 -3.71
CA ASP A 3 -41.69 2.28 -2.68
C ASP A 3 -40.18 2.10 -2.70
N CYS A 4 -39.48 3.11 -3.16
CA CYS A 4 -38.04 3.22 -3.00
C CYS A 4 -37.80 3.38 -1.49
N LEU A 5 -37.46 2.26 -0.82
CA LEU A 5 -37.02 2.28 0.59
C LEU A 5 -35.78 3.16 0.65
N THR A 6 -35.95 4.42 1.03
CA THR A 6 -34.81 5.31 1.30
C THR A 6 -34.01 4.71 2.44
N ALA A 7 -32.73 4.48 2.20
CA ALA A 7 -31.83 4.00 3.24
C ALA A 7 -31.83 5.01 4.40
N VAL A 8 -32.12 4.55 5.61
CA VAL A 8 -32.13 5.41 6.81
C VAL A 8 -30.72 5.71 7.30
N ILE A 9 -29.77 4.83 6.99
CA ILE A 9 -28.34 4.99 7.34
C ILE A 9 -27.49 4.95 6.07
N GLN A 10 -26.60 5.92 5.94
CA GLN A 10 -25.54 5.94 4.95
C GLN A 10 -24.24 5.44 5.58
N THR A 11 -23.63 4.43 4.97
CA THR A 11 -22.31 3.88 5.34
C THR A 11 -21.65 3.24 4.12
N GLN A 12 -20.33 3.03 4.16
CA GLN A 12 -19.66 2.22 3.16
C GLN A 12 -20.09 0.76 3.27
N GLN A 13 -20.39 0.11 2.15
CA GLN A 13 -20.71 -1.31 2.15
C GLN A 13 -19.44 -2.15 2.40
N THR A 14 -18.32 -1.74 1.80
CA THR A 14 -17.02 -2.37 1.95
C THR A 14 -15.94 -1.29 2.12
N ALA A 15 -15.13 -1.44 3.14
CA ALA A 15 -13.88 -0.72 3.32
C ALA A 15 -12.73 -1.65 2.94
N LEU A 16 -11.77 -1.14 2.18
CA LEU A 16 -10.57 -1.86 1.74
C LEU A 16 -9.35 -1.19 2.34
N ALA A 17 -8.46 -1.96 2.97
CA ALA A 17 -7.22 -1.45 3.55
C ALA A 17 -6.08 -2.45 3.33
N ALA A 18 -4.87 -1.94 3.09
CA ALA A 18 -3.67 -2.77 3.08
C ALA A 18 -3.28 -3.16 4.52
N VAL A 19 -2.63 -4.30 4.66
CA VAL A 19 -2.01 -4.70 5.95
C VAL A 19 -1.06 -3.58 6.40
N GLY A 20 -1.22 -3.13 7.66
CA GLY A 20 -0.43 -2.06 8.25
C GLY A 20 -1.01 -0.64 8.05
N GLU A 21 -1.99 -0.44 7.18
CA GLU A 21 -2.70 0.83 7.01
C GLU A 21 -3.82 0.98 8.05
N ASP A 22 -4.39 2.16 8.12
CA ASP A 22 -5.58 2.46 8.92
C ASP A 22 -6.84 2.30 8.06
N ALA A 23 -7.89 1.70 8.62
CA ALA A 23 -9.20 1.59 7.99
C ALA A 23 -10.20 2.53 8.68
N GLU A 24 -10.87 3.39 7.91
CA GLU A 24 -11.88 4.31 8.43
C GLU A 24 -13.29 3.83 8.10
N PHE A 25 -14.17 3.89 9.09
CA PHE A 25 -15.61 3.63 8.97
C PHE A 25 -16.41 4.84 9.36
N SER A 26 -17.40 5.16 8.55
CA SER A 26 -18.33 6.25 8.81
C SER A 26 -19.77 5.78 8.67
N CYS A 27 -20.60 6.19 9.60
CA CYS A 27 -22.05 5.99 9.56
C CYS A 27 -22.77 7.30 9.80
N GLN A 28 -23.74 7.58 8.95
CA GLN A 28 -24.60 8.76 9.06
C GLN A 28 -26.07 8.33 9.05
N LEU A 29 -26.81 8.80 10.05
CA LEU A 29 -28.28 8.69 10.09
C LEU A 29 -28.86 9.81 9.22
N LEU A 30 -29.56 9.45 8.15
CA LEU A 30 -30.06 10.41 7.15
C LEU A 30 -31.31 11.18 7.63
N GLU A 31 -32.06 10.60 8.57
CA GLU A 31 -33.19 11.24 9.20
C GLU A 31 -32.81 11.75 10.58
N THR A 32 -33.29 12.94 10.94
CA THR A 32 -33.07 13.47 12.29
C THR A 32 -33.91 12.69 13.29
N LYS A 33 -33.25 12.01 14.24
CA LYS A 33 -33.87 11.23 15.31
C LYS A 33 -33.29 11.64 16.67
N ASP A 34 -34.01 11.35 17.76
CA ASP A 34 -33.46 11.50 19.12
C ASP A 34 -32.55 10.31 19.43
N VAL A 35 -31.27 10.44 19.05
CA VAL A 35 -30.25 9.40 19.26
C VAL A 35 -29.65 9.55 20.64
N LEU A 36 -29.72 8.49 21.43
CA LEU A 36 -29.14 8.45 22.78
C LEU A 36 -27.70 7.96 22.77
N GLN A 37 -27.36 7.06 21.83
CA GLN A 37 -26.04 6.41 21.75
C GLN A 37 -25.78 5.85 20.36
N VAL A 38 -24.54 5.93 19.93
CA VAL A 38 -24.01 5.23 18.75
C VAL A 38 -22.97 4.21 19.21
N THR A 39 -23.10 2.94 18.79
CA THR A 39 -22.16 1.88 19.14
C THR A 39 -21.60 1.22 17.89
N TRP A 40 -20.29 1.16 17.81
CA TRP A 40 -19.60 0.38 16.83
C TRP A 40 -19.34 -1.03 17.37
N GLN A 41 -19.63 -2.04 16.55
CA GLN A 41 -19.48 -3.45 16.92
C GLN A 41 -18.74 -4.21 15.82
N LYS A 42 -17.88 -5.15 16.21
CA LYS A 42 -17.32 -6.16 15.33
C LYS A 42 -18.13 -7.44 15.44
N ILE A 43 -18.42 -8.07 14.30
CA ILE A 43 -19.16 -9.34 14.23
C ILE A 43 -18.19 -10.40 13.77
N SER A 44 -17.92 -11.39 14.63
CA SER A 44 -17.05 -12.54 14.34
C SER A 44 -17.78 -13.81 14.74
N GLN A 45 -17.97 -14.75 13.81
CA GLN A 45 -18.63 -16.04 14.08
C GLN A 45 -19.95 -15.89 14.87
N ASP A 46 -20.80 -14.93 14.44
CA ASP A 46 -22.07 -14.58 15.09
C ASP A 46 -21.94 -14.00 16.51
N VAL A 47 -20.73 -13.73 16.99
CA VAL A 47 -20.50 -13.01 18.25
C VAL A 47 -20.36 -11.51 17.96
N GLU A 48 -21.17 -10.72 18.64
CA GLU A 48 -21.15 -9.27 18.58
C GLU A 48 -20.27 -8.70 19.69
N THR A 49 -19.18 -8.03 19.32
CA THR A 49 -18.27 -7.41 20.27
C THR A 49 -18.32 -5.90 20.14
N ASN A 50 -18.62 -5.19 21.23
CA ASN A 50 -18.59 -3.73 21.23
C ASN A 50 -17.14 -3.24 21.11
N VAL A 51 -16.91 -2.40 20.11
CA VAL A 51 -15.59 -1.81 19.80
C VAL A 51 -15.48 -0.43 20.44
N ALA A 52 -16.45 0.43 20.15
CA ALA A 52 -16.45 1.80 20.63
C ALA A 52 -17.89 2.32 20.74
N THR A 53 -18.13 3.26 21.65
CA THR A 53 -19.45 3.84 21.93
C THR A 53 -19.34 5.35 22.11
N TYR A 54 -20.26 6.10 21.49
CA TYR A 54 -20.48 7.51 21.75
C TYR A 54 -21.89 7.73 22.31
N SER A 55 -21.97 8.27 23.49
CA SER A 55 -23.24 8.49 24.23
C SER A 55 -23.51 9.95 24.45
N LYS A 56 -24.78 10.33 24.40
CA LYS A 56 -25.28 11.69 24.70
C LYS A 56 -24.84 12.18 26.09
N TYR A 57 -24.75 11.27 27.06
CA TYR A 57 -24.48 11.60 28.46
C TYR A 57 -23.05 11.32 28.92
N PHE A 58 -22.42 10.30 28.34
CA PHE A 58 -21.11 9.81 28.82
C PHE A 58 -19.99 10.10 27.83
N GLY A 59 -20.30 10.70 26.65
CA GLY A 59 -19.29 10.97 25.62
C GLY A 59 -18.77 9.71 24.94
N GLN A 60 -17.53 9.78 24.51
CA GLN A 60 -16.84 8.70 23.77
C GLN A 60 -16.16 7.72 24.72
N ARG A 61 -16.23 6.44 24.35
CA ARG A 61 -15.51 5.36 25.04
C ARG A 61 -15.08 4.31 24.02
N VAL A 62 -13.81 3.96 24.01
CA VAL A 62 -13.29 2.76 23.33
C VAL A 62 -13.23 1.62 24.33
N ASN A 63 -13.72 0.44 23.97
CA ASN A 63 -13.78 -0.71 24.86
C ASN A 63 -12.37 -1.29 25.11
N ASP A 64 -12.23 -1.94 26.25
CA ASP A 64 -11.00 -2.65 26.59
C ASP A 64 -10.71 -3.72 25.53
N GLY A 65 -9.45 -3.88 25.14
CA GLY A 65 -9.06 -4.73 24.01
C GLY A 65 -9.01 -4.02 22.64
N PHE A 66 -9.60 -2.81 22.52
CA PHE A 66 -9.54 -2.00 21.31
C PHE A 66 -8.88 -0.64 21.51
N LYS A 67 -8.46 -0.28 22.73
CA LYS A 67 -7.93 1.05 23.07
C LYS A 67 -6.72 1.47 22.25
N ASP A 68 -5.82 0.52 21.94
CA ASP A 68 -4.61 0.77 21.15
C ASP A 68 -4.86 0.62 19.63
N LYS A 69 -6.05 0.13 19.27
CA LYS A 69 -6.39 -0.26 17.91
C LYS A 69 -7.43 0.65 17.28
N VAL A 70 -8.32 1.24 18.07
CA VAL A 70 -9.46 2.01 17.57
C VAL A 70 -9.47 3.41 18.15
N GLU A 71 -9.71 4.39 17.29
CA GLU A 71 -9.95 5.78 17.68
C GLU A 71 -11.21 6.35 17.01
N PHE A 72 -11.83 7.32 17.66
CA PHE A 72 -12.87 8.12 17.02
C PHE A 72 -12.23 9.17 16.11
N LYS A 73 -12.68 9.23 14.85
CA LYS A 73 -12.34 10.31 13.91
C LYS A 73 -13.37 11.45 14.02
N TYR A 74 -14.62 11.09 14.18
CA TYR A 74 -15.68 12.04 14.40
C TYR A 74 -16.72 11.48 15.39
N THR A 75 -17.13 12.30 16.34
CA THR A 75 -18.14 11.95 17.36
C THR A 75 -19.37 12.82 17.24
N GLY A 76 -20.48 12.22 16.93
CA GLY A 76 -21.78 12.85 16.86
C GLY A 76 -22.89 11.82 16.92
N LEU A 77 -24.08 12.25 17.35
CA LEU A 77 -25.22 11.35 17.49
C LEU A 77 -25.91 11.06 16.14
N GLN A 78 -25.77 11.96 15.15
CA GLN A 78 -26.32 11.75 13.80
C GLN A 78 -25.24 11.24 12.80
N ASN A 79 -23.97 11.42 13.12
CA ASN A 79 -22.85 10.98 12.33
C ASN A 79 -21.73 10.56 13.28
N CYS A 80 -21.16 9.39 13.06
CA CYS A 80 -20.10 8.85 13.91
C CYS A 80 -19.11 8.05 13.06
N SER A 81 -17.80 8.34 13.20
CA SER A 81 -16.76 7.62 12.49
C SER A 81 -15.64 7.18 13.42
N ILE A 82 -15.07 6.02 13.10
CA ILE A 82 -13.93 5.43 13.78
C ILE A 82 -12.86 5.06 12.77
N ALA A 83 -11.60 4.97 13.23
CA ALA A 83 -10.52 4.33 12.49
C ALA A 83 -10.02 3.11 13.27
N ILE A 84 -9.74 2.04 12.54
CA ILE A 84 -8.98 0.89 13.03
C ILE A 84 -7.54 1.07 12.56
N ARG A 85 -6.61 1.23 13.49
CA ARG A 85 -5.20 1.50 13.20
C ARG A 85 -4.44 0.23 12.88
N ASN A 86 -3.45 0.36 11.99
CA ASN A 86 -2.51 -0.71 11.67
C ASN A 86 -3.23 -2.05 11.47
N VAL A 87 -4.13 -2.10 10.49
CA VAL A 87 -4.99 -3.26 10.25
C VAL A 87 -4.18 -4.52 9.96
N THR A 88 -4.67 -5.62 10.46
CA THR A 88 -4.15 -6.97 10.25
C THR A 88 -5.26 -7.87 9.72
N GLU A 89 -4.92 -9.08 9.29
CA GLU A 89 -5.89 -10.10 8.89
C GLU A 89 -6.96 -10.37 9.96
N GLN A 90 -6.60 -10.25 11.24
CA GLN A 90 -7.54 -10.45 12.35
C GLN A 90 -8.61 -9.37 12.44
N ASP A 91 -8.37 -8.20 11.82
CA ASP A 91 -9.34 -7.10 11.80
C ASP A 91 -10.35 -7.26 10.67
N GLU A 92 -10.08 -8.12 9.68
CA GLU A 92 -11.00 -8.43 8.59
C GLU A 92 -12.34 -8.96 9.10
N GLY A 93 -13.42 -8.59 8.43
CA GLY A 93 -14.74 -9.05 8.76
C GLY A 93 -15.82 -7.97 8.78
N TYR A 94 -16.93 -8.27 9.41
CA TYR A 94 -18.08 -7.39 9.44
C TYR A 94 -18.07 -6.49 10.66
N TYR A 95 -18.39 -5.22 10.39
CA TYR A 95 -18.60 -4.21 11.42
C TYR A 95 -20.00 -3.61 11.25
N ARG A 96 -20.56 -3.10 12.34
CA ARG A 96 -21.81 -2.38 12.29
C ARG A 96 -21.80 -1.17 13.22
N CYS A 97 -22.48 -0.12 12.81
CA CYS A 97 -22.84 1.00 13.64
C CYS A 97 -24.32 0.84 14.06
N LEU A 98 -24.58 0.99 15.33
CA LEU A 98 -25.89 0.89 15.96
C LEU A 98 -26.27 2.25 16.53
N PHE A 99 -27.31 2.89 15.99
CA PHE A 99 -27.89 4.13 16.52
C PHE A 99 -29.07 3.76 17.40
N ASN A 100 -28.93 3.90 18.71
CA ASN A 100 -30.05 3.74 19.66
C ASN A 100 -30.85 5.02 19.71
N THR A 101 -32.08 4.98 19.20
CA THR A 101 -32.99 6.11 19.14
C THR A 101 -34.19 5.91 20.08
N TYR A 102 -34.81 7.02 20.44
CA TYR A 102 -36.05 7.00 21.19
C TYR A 102 -37.14 7.83 20.42
N PRO A 103 -38.35 7.29 20.28
CA PRO A 103 -38.88 6.00 20.78
C PRO A 103 -38.69 4.82 19.77
N GLU A 104 -38.13 5.04 18.56
CA GLU A 104 -38.16 4.09 17.42
C GLU A 104 -37.30 2.84 17.64
N GLY A 105 -36.30 2.90 18.53
CA GLY A 105 -35.39 1.82 18.76
C GLY A 105 -34.11 1.89 17.89
N PRO A 106 -33.43 0.77 17.65
CA PRO A 106 -32.11 0.77 17.00
C PRO A 106 -32.21 0.84 15.48
N PHE A 107 -31.37 1.69 14.87
CA PHE A 107 -31.05 1.66 13.44
C PHE A 107 -29.63 1.13 13.25
N ILE A 108 -29.43 0.26 12.24
CA ILE A 108 -28.16 -0.47 12.05
C ILE A 108 -27.63 -0.23 10.64
N GLY A 109 -26.40 0.32 10.54
CA GLY A 109 -25.61 0.31 9.35
C GLY A 109 -24.56 -0.82 9.42
N ARG A 110 -24.21 -1.42 8.27
CA ARG A 110 -23.24 -2.52 8.17
C ARG A 110 -22.17 -2.18 7.16
N THR A 111 -20.92 -2.50 7.48
CA THR A 111 -19.77 -2.41 6.59
C THR A 111 -18.92 -3.66 6.72
N CYS A 112 -18.22 -4.03 5.64
CA CYS A 112 -17.26 -5.12 5.63
C CYS A 112 -15.87 -4.53 5.50
N LEU A 113 -14.93 -4.92 6.36
CA LEU A 113 -13.52 -4.65 6.17
C LEU A 113 -12.89 -5.81 5.40
N GLN A 114 -12.32 -5.49 4.25
CA GLN A 114 -11.44 -6.39 3.50
C GLN A 114 -10.01 -5.92 3.66
N VAL A 115 -9.15 -6.81 4.12
CA VAL A 115 -7.73 -6.54 4.31
C VAL A 115 -6.95 -7.23 3.21
N TYR A 116 -6.08 -6.49 2.52
CA TYR A 116 -5.26 -7.04 1.47
C TYR A 116 -3.77 -6.82 1.73
N GLU A 117 -2.97 -7.64 1.07
CA GLU A 117 -1.52 -7.53 1.01
C GLU A 117 -1.09 -7.60 -0.45
N LEU A 118 -0.25 -6.68 -0.91
CA LEU A 118 0.31 -6.68 -2.26
C LEU A 118 1.74 -6.19 -2.20
N HIS A 119 2.67 -7.08 -2.56
CA HIS A 119 4.06 -6.75 -2.72
C HIS A 119 4.33 -6.16 -4.11
N GLU A 120 5.39 -5.38 -4.21
CA GLU A 120 5.83 -4.84 -5.49
C GLU A 120 6.07 -5.98 -6.50
N PRO A 121 5.51 -5.88 -7.72
CA PRO A 121 5.69 -6.93 -8.72
C PRO A 121 7.13 -6.95 -9.24
N VAL A 122 7.54 -8.13 -9.73
CA VAL A 122 8.85 -8.37 -10.30
C VAL A 122 8.68 -8.73 -11.78
N VAL A 123 9.40 -8.04 -12.65
CA VAL A 123 9.46 -8.34 -14.08
C VAL A 123 10.84 -8.87 -14.44
N ASP A 124 10.89 -9.97 -15.19
CA ASP A 124 12.09 -10.58 -15.72
C ASP A 124 11.95 -10.72 -17.24
N VAL A 125 12.98 -10.33 -17.97
CA VAL A 125 13.01 -10.37 -19.42
C VAL A 125 14.26 -11.13 -19.86
N ARG A 126 14.06 -12.19 -20.65
CA ARG A 126 15.14 -13.02 -21.18
C ARG A 126 15.00 -13.17 -22.69
N GLU A 127 16.12 -13.18 -23.38
CA GLU A 127 16.16 -13.51 -24.80
C GLU A 127 15.70 -14.94 -25.02
N SER A 128 14.93 -15.15 -26.07
CA SER A 128 14.56 -16.47 -26.58
C SER A 128 15.70 -17.01 -27.47
N ASN A 129 15.65 -18.29 -27.82
CA ASN A 129 16.52 -18.87 -28.82
C ASN A 129 16.26 -18.34 -30.24
N SER A 130 15.26 -17.52 -30.42
CA SER A 130 14.89 -16.83 -31.66
C SER A 130 15.32 -15.36 -31.58
N THR A 131 15.92 -14.83 -32.65
CA THR A 131 16.54 -13.49 -32.68
C THR A 131 15.59 -12.31 -32.52
N GLU A 132 14.27 -12.52 -32.59
CA GLU A 132 13.26 -11.47 -32.48
C GLU A 132 12.23 -11.72 -31.38
N GLU A 133 12.54 -12.61 -30.42
CA GLU A 133 11.62 -12.99 -29.38
C GLU A 133 12.25 -12.87 -27.99
N TRP A 134 11.44 -12.44 -27.02
CA TRP A 134 11.79 -12.39 -25.60
C TRP A 134 10.77 -13.14 -24.77
N VAL A 135 11.25 -13.87 -23.79
CA VAL A 135 10.39 -14.45 -22.75
C VAL A 135 10.29 -13.43 -21.62
N VAL A 136 9.11 -12.93 -21.42
CA VAL A 136 8.79 -11.97 -20.35
C VAL A 136 8.00 -12.67 -19.26
N SER A 137 8.47 -12.52 -18.02
CA SER A 137 7.82 -13.08 -16.83
C SER A 137 7.50 -11.97 -15.84
N CYS A 138 6.26 -11.90 -15.41
CA CYS A 138 5.76 -10.95 -14.43
C CYS A 138 5.20 -11.72 -13.22
N SER A 139 5.75 -11.48 -12.04
CA SER A 139 5.37 -12.16 -10.79
C SER A 139 4.93 -11.16 -9.73
N ALA A 140 3.83 -11.45 -9.06
CA ALA A 140 3.38 -10.68 -7.91
C ALA A 140 2.93 -11.58 -6.77
N THR A 141 3.21 -11.16 -5.55
CA THR A 141 2.80 -11.86 -4.33
C THR A 141 1.80 -11.00 -3.56
N GLY A 142 0.71 -11.60 -3.12
CA GLY A 142 -0.31 -10.88 -2.37
C GLY A 142 -1.39 -11.78 -1.77
N ARG A 143 -2.29 -11.17 -1.05
CA ARG A 143 -3.46 -11.81 -0.42
C ARG A 143 -4.68 -10.87 -0.51
N PRO A 144 -5.81 -11.32 -1.09
CA PRO A 144 -5.94 -12.55 -1.89
C PRO A 144 -5.01 -12.58 -3.11
N ALA A 145 -4.98 -13.69 -3.84
CA ALA A 145 -4.12 -13.87 -5.01
C ALA A 145 -4.22 -12.68 -5.98
N PRO A 146 -3.11 -12.05 -6.37
CA PRO A 146 -3.13 -10.89 -7.24
C PRO A 146 -3.49 -11.24 -8.69
N THR A 147 -4.03 -10.27 -9.40
CA THR A 147 -4.12 -10.31 -10.86
C THR A 147 -2.87 -9.65 -11.43
N VAL A 148 -2.22 -10.31 -12.38
CA VAL A 148 -0.97 -9.87 -13.01
C VAL A 148 -1.21 -9.57 -14.48
N THR A 149 -0.68 -8.45 -14.98
CA THR A 149 -0.85 -7.99 -16.36
C THR A 149 0.49 -7.53 -16.93
N LEU A 150 0.79 -7.98 -18.16
CA LEU A 150 1.93 -7.53 -18.94
C LEU A 150 1.52 -6.42 -19.89
N SER A 151 2.38 -5.43 -20.06
CA SER A 151 2.23 -4.32 -21.00
C SER A 151 3.53 -4.06 -21.77
N VAL A 152 3.43 -3.46 -22.96
CA VAL A 152 4.57 -3.03 -23.77
C VAL A 152 4.29 -1.65 -24.35
N SER A 153 5.29 -0.76 -24.33
CA SER A 153 5.11 0.63 -24.75
C SER A 153 5.16 0.82 -26.28
N GLN A 154 5.83 -0.06 -27.03
CA GLN A 154 6.06 0.08 -28.46
C GLN A 154 4.95 -0.58 -29.28
N GLN A 155 4.39 0.16 -30.24
CA GLN A 155 3.46 -0.41 -31.24
C GLN A 155 4.19 -1.38 -32.18
N GLY A 156 3.53 -2.47 -32.53
CA GLY A 156 4.07 -3.51 -33.42
C GLY A 156 4.77 -4.65 -32.67
N LEU A 157 4.94 -4.54 -31.34
CA LEU A 157 5.31 -5.65 -30.48
C LEU A 157 4.03 -6.24 -29.85
N ASN A 158 3.95 -7.56 -29.79
CA ASN A 158 2.79 -8.25 -29.25
C ASN A 158 3.22 -9.39 -28.33
N PHE A 159 2.46 -9.56 -27.26
CA PHE A 159 2.58 -10.74 -26.40
C PHE A 159 1.74 -11.90 -26.96
N SER A 160 2.32 -13.08 -26.89
CA SER A 160 1.68 -14.35 -27.25
C SER A 160 2.06 -15.44 -26.24
N GLN A 161 1.49 -16.63 -26.37
CA GLN A 161 1.83 -17.83 -25.58
C GLN A 161 1.78 -17.58 -24.06
N TYR A 162 0.71 -16.94 -23.59
CA TYR A 162 0.52 -16.68 -22.17
C TYR A 162 0.42 -17.98 -21.37
N ASN A 163 1.17 -18.03 -20.27
CA ASN A 163 1.07 -19.06 -19.25
C ASN A 163 1.03 -18.40 -17.87
N THR A 164 -0.01 -18.70 -17.08
CA THR A 164 -0.16 -18.16 -15.73
C THR A 164 -0.17 -19.27 -14.71
N VAL A 165 0.68 -19.17 -13.72
CA VAL A 165 0.80 -20.13 -12.61
C VAL A 165 0.57 -19.39 -11.30
N SER A 166 -0.19 -20.00 -10.39
CA SER A 166 -0.40 -19.50 -9.02
C SER A 166 0.10 -20.51 -8.00
N VAL A 167 0.91 -20.04 -7.06
CA VAL A 167 1.47 -20.85 -5.98
C VAL A 167 1.07 -20.25 -4.64
N SER A 168 0.44 -21.04 -3.78
CA SER A 168 0.12 -20.64 -2.40
C SER A 168 1.35 -20.75 -1.50
N ASN A 169 1.63 -19.70 -0.75
CA ASN A 169 2.75 -19.60 0.17
C ASN A 169 2.34 -20.02 1.59
N THR A 170 3.30 -20.33 2.44
CA THR A 170 3.07 -20.75 3.84
C THR A 170 2.51 -19.65 4.73
N ASN A 171 2.67 -18.38 4.35
CA ASN A 171 2.16 -17.19 5.05
C ASN A 171 0.78 -16.73 4.56
N ALA A 172 -0.02 -17.62 3.99
CA ALA A 172 -1.34 -17.35 3.45
C ALA A 172 -1.40 -16.36 2.27
N THR A 173 -0.26 -15.92 1.71
CA THR A 173 -0.20 -15.18 0.45
C THR A 173 -0.16 -16.15 -0.74
N SER A 174 -0.38 -15.62 -1.93
CA SER A 174 -0.19 -16.37 -3.19
C SER A 174 0.74 -15.59 -4.11
N THR A 175 1.66 -16.30 -4.77
CA THR A 175 2.48 -15.74 -5.84
C THR A 175 1.89 -16.15 -7.19
N VAL A 176 1.52 -15.16 -7.99
CA VAL A 176 1.01 -15.36 -9.34
C VAL A 176 2.08 -14.90 -10.32
N THR A 177 2.44 -15.78 -11.25
CA THR A 177 3.43 -15.51 -12.29
C THR A 177 2.78 -15.70 -13.66
N THR A 178 2.80 -14.66 -14.48
CA THR A 178 2.40 -14.71 -15.87
C THR A 178 3.63 -14.58 -16.75
N THR A 179 3.86 -15.58 -17.60
CA THR A 179 4.94 -15.61 -18.59
C THR A 179 4.32 -15.53 -19.98
N ALA A 180 4.92 -14.73 -20.86
CA ALA A 180 4.51 -14.62 -22.25
C ALA A 180 5.71 -14.42 -23.18
N VAL A 181 5.53 -14.69 -24.45
CA VAL A 181 6.53 -14.41 -25.49
C VAL A 181 6.18 -13.06 -26.11
N LEU A 182 7.13 -12.14 -26.06
CA LEU A 182 7.07 -10.84 -26.73
C LEU A 182 7.81 -10.99 -28.09
N SER A 183 7.11 -10.73 -29.17
CA SER A 183 7.64 -10.83 -30.54
C SER A 183 7.35 -9.59 -31.36
N GLY A 184 8.19 -9.33 -32.34
CA GLY A 184 8.07 -8.22 -33.30
C GLY A 184 9.37 -7.43 -33.45
N SER A 185 9.44 -6.61 -34.52
CA SER A 185 10.64 -5.83 -34.83
C SER A 185 10.80 -4.64 -33.91
N ARG A 186 11.94 -4.57 -33.23
CA ARG A 186 12.35 -3.41 -32.40
C ARG A 186 13.03 -2.37 -33.28
N LYS A 187 12.55 -1.16 -33.23
CA LYS A 187 13.19 -0.01 -33.89
C LYS A 187 13.94 0.88 -32.88
N HIS A 188 13.61 0.75 -31.58
CA HIS A 188 14.15 1.58 -30.50
C HIS A 188 14.06 0.80 -29.17
N SER A 189 14.67 1.34 -28.11
CA SER A 189 14.51 0.82 -26.76
C SER A 189 13.03 0.72 -26.39
N THR A 190 12.63 -0.40 -25.80
CA THR A 190 11.24 -0.73 -25.49
C THR A 190 11.08 -0.92 -23.99
N GLN A 191 9.99 -0.34 -23.43
CA GLN A 191 9.63 -0.60 -22.05
C GLN A 191 8.57 -1.72 -21.96
N VAL A 192 8.81 -2.65 -21.06
CA VAL A 192 7.91 -3.74 -20.68
C VAL A 192 7.42 -3.48 -19.26
N GLY A 193 6.11 -3.45 -19.08
CA GLY A 193 5.48 -3.24 -17.78
C GLY A 193 4.93 -4.54 -17.20
N CYS A 194 5.04 -4.65 -15.90
CA CYS A 194 4.46 -5.70 -15.06
C CYS A 194 3.58 -5.04 -14.02
N ALA A 195 2.28 -5.21 -14.14
CA ALA A 195 1.30 -4.61 -13.25
C ALA A 195 0.57 -5.66 -12.43
N ALA A 196 0.39 -5.39 -11.14
CA ALA A 196 -0.31 -6.25 -10.21
C ALA A 196 -1.42 -5.50 -9.47
N ARG A 197 -2.52 -6.19 -9.20
CA ARG A 197 -3.66 -5.67 -8.44
C ARG A 197 -4.31 -6.77 -7.62
N VAL A 198 -4.75 -6.41 -6.41
CA VAL A 198 -5.56 -7.27 -5.54
C VAL A 198 -6.90 -6.59 -5.32
N LEU A 199 -8.00 -7.31 -5.48
CA LEU A 199 -9.36 -6.79 -5.35
C LEU A 199 -9.57 -5.50 -6.18
N SER A 200 -10.14 -4.47 -5.57
CA SER A 200 -10.29 -3.13 -6.14
C SER A 200 -9.21 -2.14 -5.66
N ALA A 201 -8.12 -2.64 -5.06
CA ALA A 201 -7.00 -1.82 -4.63
C ALA A 201 -6.31 -1.12 -5.81
N PRO A 202 -5.56 -0.03 -5.56
CA PRO A 202 -4.72 0.58 -6.57
C PRO A 202 -3.76 -0.43 -7.20
N GLN A 203 -3.52 -0.29 -8.49
CA GLN A 203 -2.56 -1.12 -9.22
C GLN A 203 -1.14 -0.66 -8.90
N THR A 204 -0.24 -1.63 -8.68
CA THR A 204 1.20 -1.40 -8.59
C THR A 204 1.86 -1.87 -9.87
N GLU A 205 2.74 -1.07 -10.46
CA GLU A 205 3.39 -1.37 -11.73
C GLU A 205 4.90 -1.11 -11.66
N VAL A 206 5.66 -2.02 -12.26
CA VAL A 206 7.12 -1.92 -12.45
C VAL A 206 7.41 -2.04 -13.94
N THR A 207 8.35 -1.25 -14.45
CA THR A 207 8.76 -1.26 -15.85
C THR A 207 10.25 -1.57 -15.98
N VAL A 208 10.61 -2.34 -17.01
CA VAL A 208 11.98 -2.63 -17.40
C VAL A 208 12.18 -2.21 -18.85
N THR A 209 13.34 -1.64 -19.17
CA THR A 209 13.70 -1.23 -20.53
C THR A 209 14.55 -2.29 -21.18
N ILE A 210 14.11 -2.77 -22.33
CA ILE A 210 14.91 -3.62 -23.24
C ILE A 210 15.65 -2.68 -24.18
N SER A 211 17.00 -2.64 -24.10
CA SER A 211 17.85 -1.79 -24.93
C SER A 211 17.88 -2.27 -26.40
N GLU A 212 18.22 -1.37 -27.32
CA GLU A 212 18.56 -1.74 -28.69
C GLU A 212 19.84 -2.59 -28.71
N GLU A 213 19.85 -3.63 -29.52
CA GLU A 213 21.09 -4.25 -29.95
C GLU A 213 21.84 -3.23 -30.82
N GLN A 214 23.00 -2.75 -30.36
CA GLN A 214 23.92 -2.03 -31.23
C GLN A 214 24.44 -3.05 -32.21
N GLN A 215 23.96 -2.95 -33.48
CA GLN A 215 24.69 -3.58 -34.58
C GLN A 215 26.09 -2.97 -34.58
N THR A 216 27.07 -3.71 -34.19
CA THR A 216 28.46 -3.37 -34.51
C THR A 216 28.53 -3.27 -36.02
N PRO A 217 29.05 -2.16 -36.61
CA PRO A 217 29.29 -2.13 -38.02
C PRO A 217 30.28 -3.31 -38.32
N ASP A 218 29.90 -4.17 -39.23
CA ASP A 218 30.83 -5.11 -39.82
C ASP A 218 31.93 -4.24 -40.43
N ASP A 219 33.12 -4.28 -39.81
CA ASP A 219 34.35 -3.74 -40.40
C ASP A 219 34.65 -4.64 -41.59
N ASP A 220 34.19 -4.23 -42.77
CA ASP A 220 34.70 -4.77 -44.05
C ASP A 220 36.18 -4.39 -44.14
N ASP A 221 37.03 -5.33 -43.76
CA ASP A 221 38.46 -5.27 -43.98
C ASP A 221 38.75 -5.30 -45.49
N ASP A 222 38.76 -4.11 -46.11
CA ASP A 222 39.46 -3.92 -47.38
C ASP A 222 40.94 -3.71 -47.06
N ASP A 223 41.72 -4.78 -47.31
CA ASP A 223 43.17 -4.78 -47.35
C ASP A 223 43.68 -3.74 -48.37
N ASP A 224 44.19 -2.59 -47.91
CA ASP A 224 45.11 -1.79 -48.67
C ASP A 224 46.30 -1.36 -47.78
N ASP A 225 47.43 -2.00 -48.12
CA ASP A 225 48.78 -1.83 -47.66
C ASP A 225 49.25 -0.36 -47.81
N ASP A 226 49.43 0.39 -46.73
CA ASP A 226 50.54 1.36 -46.72
C ASP A 226 50.99 1.71 -45.28
N SER A 227 52.29 1.57 -45.12
CA SER A 227 53.05 1.84 -43.92
C SER A 227 53.02 3.31 -43.54
N SER A 228 52.72 3.68 -42.30
CA SER A 228 53.55 4.62 -41.54
C SER A 228 52.92 5.08 -40.21
N LEU A 229 53.75 5.03 -39.17
CA LEU A 229 53.80 5.85 -37.97
C LEU A 229 52.74 5.65 -36.84
N ILE A 230 53.20 4.82 -35.91
CA ILE A 230 52.80 4.78 -34.52
C ILE A 230 52.82 6.19 -33.91
N THR A 231 51.65 6.66 -33.46
CA THR A 231 51.56 7.72 -32.45
C THR A 231 50.68 7.25 -31.32
N VAL A 232 51.30 6.76 -30.25
CA VAL A 232 50.63 6.41 -29.00
C VAL A 232 50.25 7.72 -28.31
N ILE A 233 48.96 8.06 -28.30
CA ILE A 233 48.41 9.10 -27.40
C ILE A 233 47.83 8.40 -26.21
N ALA A 234 48.61 8.34 -25.13
CA ALA A 234 48.11 7.98 -23.80
C ALA A 234 47.23 9.13 -23.26
N ALA A 235 45.92 8.97 -23.32
CA ALA A 235 44.98 9.87 -22.65
C ALA A 235 44.99 9.55 -21.15
N VAL A 236 45.70 10.39 -20.38
CA VAL A 236 45.65 10.38 -18.92
C VAL A 236 44.33 11.02 -18.51
N VAL A 237 43.40 10.21 -18.06
CA VAL A 237 42.18 10.71 -17.40
C VAL A 237 42.53 11.10 -15.97
N VAL A 238 42.73 12.40 -15.74
CA VAL A 238 42.87 12.99 -14.41
C VAL A 238 41.48 13.08 -13.82
N LEU A 239 41.14 12.18 -12.90
CA LEU A 239 39.97 12.32 -12.04
C LEU A 239 40.25 13.40 -11.00
N VAL A 240 39.71 14.59 -11.24
CA VAL A 240 39.70 15.66 -10.25
C VAL A 240 38.56 15.39 -9.26
N PHE A 241 38.89 14.87 -8.09
CA PHE A 241 38.02 14.82 -6.94
C PHE A 241 37.85 16.26 -6.40
N VAL A 242 36.68 16.84 -6.58
CA VAL A 242 36.27 18.06 -5.89
C VAL A 242 35.57 17.66 -4.61
N PRO A 243 36.10 17.98 -3.42
CA PRO A 243 35.37 17.75 -2.19
C PRO A 243 34.30 18.81 -2.04
N PHE A 244 33.04 18.40 -2.08
CA PHE A 244 31.92 19.26 -1.67
C PHE A 244 31.98 19.47 -0.16
N VAL A 245 32.47 20.61 0.23
CA VAL A 245 32.34 21.12 1.60
C VAL A 245 30.98 21.78 1.73
N ALA A 246 30.05 21.10 2.39
CA ALA A 246 28.78 21.71 2.77
C ALA A 246 29.01 22.70 3.94
N PRO A 247 28.48 23.92 3.88
CA PRO A 247 28.56 24.84 5.01
C PRO A 247 27.57 24.42 6.10
N LEU A 248 28.10 24.11 7.29
CA LEU A 248 27.33 23.99 8.53
C LEU A 248 26.69 25.35 8.84
N CYS A 249 25.37 25.44 8.68
CA CYS A 249 24.60 26.58 9.15
C CYS A 249 24.38 26.43 10.66
N CYS A 250 25.20 27.16 11.45
CA CYS A 250 25.02 27.33 12.90
C CYS A 250 23.73 28.09 13.20
N LEU A 251 22.69 27.40 13.61
CA LEU A 251 21.56 28.03 14.30
C LEU A 251 21.88 28.20 15.78
N LYS A 252 22.23 29.40 16.15
CA LYS A 252 22.33 29.87 17.53
C LYS A 252 20.99 29.79 18.23
N LYS A 253 20.83 28.84 19.13
CA LYS A 253 19.71 28.78 20.07
C LYS A 253 20.02 29.71 21.24
N LYS A 254 19.24 30.76 21.37
CA LYS A 254 19.29 31.73 22.45
C LYS A 254 18.78 31.10 23.75
N THR A 255 19.65 30.78 24.65
CA THR A 255 19.32 30.43 26.03
C THR A 255 18.90 31.67 26.79
N LYS A 256 17.69 31.65 27.34
CA LYS A 256 17.27 32.55 28.42
C LYS A 256 17.56 31.86 29.75
N GLU A 257 18.51 32.41 30.49
CA GLU A 257 18.73 32.11 31.90
C GLU A 257 17.52 32.57 32.72
N GLY A 258 17.07 31.72 33.61
CA GLY A 258 16.14 32.01 34.70
C GLY A 258 16.51 31.16 35.88
N ASN A 259 17.22 31.78 36.79
CA ASN A 259 17.65 31.32 38.11
C ASN A 259 16.47 30.86 38.97
N PHE A 260 16.65 29.79 39.75
CA PHE A 260 16.35 29.61 41.19
C PHE A 260 16.36 28.13 41.50
N GLY A 261 17.24 27.61 42.19
CA GLY A 261 17.51 27.41 43.58
C GLY A 261 17.11 25.98 44.06
N PRO A 262 17.95 25.31 44.81
CA PRO A 262 17.82 23.87 45.04
C PRO A 262 16.98 23.57 46.32
N PHE A 263 16.20 22.52 46.30
CA PHE A 263 15.76 21.86 47.52
C PHE A 263 15.90 20.35 47.47
N PHE A 264 16.49 19.90 48.51
CA PHE A 264 17.00 18.64 48.95
C PHE A 264 15.96 17.50 49.06
N PHE A 265 16.46 16.28 48.82
CA PHE A 265 16.27 15.01 49.58
C PHE A 265 14.87 14.66 50.11
N THR A 266 14.39 13.46 49.89
CA THR A 266 14.64 12.28 50.74
C THR A 266 13.99 11.02 50.19
N THR A 267 14.77 9.96 50.15
CA THR A 267 14.50 8.55 50.11
C THR A 267 13.36 8.12 51.07
N LEU A 268 12.52 7.18 50.68
CA LEU A 268 12.17 6.05 51.55
C LEU A 268 11.55 4.91 50.74
N LEU A 269 12.23 3.78 50.80
CA LEU A 269 11.79 2.41 50.56
C LEU A 269 10.76 2.01 51.65
N GLN A 270 9.88 1.09 51.34
CA GLN A 270 9.49 -0.16 52.04
C GLN A 270 8.04 -0.50 51.73
N PHE A 271 7.79 -1.63 51.12
CA PHE A 271 7.63 -3.02 51.63
C PHE A 271 6.18 -3.40 51.99
N PHE A 272 5.84 -4.61 51.52
CA PHE A 272 4.86 -5.62 51.95
C PHE A 272 3.42 -5.49 51.45
N GLU A 273 3.01 -6.50 50.62
CA GLU A 273 2.29 -7.78 50.94
C GLU A 273 0.91 -7.59 51.61
N VAL A 274 -0.08 -7.95 50.91
CA VAL A 274 -0.95 -9.15 51.02
C VAL A 274 -1.75 -9.30 49.75
#